data_eb1ce7695de51c94021ea7794e47fcee
#
_entry.id   eb1ce7695de51c94021ea7794e47fcee
#
_cell.length_a   1.000
_cell.length_b   1.000
_cell.length_c   1.000
_cell.angle_alpha   90.00
_cell.angle_beta   90.00
_cell.angle_gamma   90.00
#
_symmetry.space_group_name_H-M   'P 1'
#
loop_
_entity.id
_entity.type
_entity.pdbx_description
1 polymer ?
#
loop_
_entity_poly.entity_id
_entity_poly.type
_entity_poly.pdbx_seq_one_letter_code
_entity_poly.pdbx_strand_id
1 'polypeptide(L)'
;MIRLNGFDKLRTLALSVGLVISATGCGNALYAISANSASTKVEEARELGAEQYATYDYYLAVEHLQKAQTEASEADYSDASNLAEAAEEHADKAIRLAREAHRGAGR
;
A
#
# COMPACT_ATOMS: atom_id res chain seq x y z
N MET A 1 33.74 -29.55 -27.09
CA MET A 1 32.63 -29.80 -26.19
C MET A 1 33.01 -29.33 -24.79
N ILE A 2 32.41 -28.26 -24.33
CA ILE A 2 32.69 -27.72 -22.99
C ILE A 2 31.92 -28.58 -21.98
N ARG A 3 32.64 -29.38 -21.18
CA ARG A 3 32.02 -30.04 -20.02
C ARG A 3 31.81 -29.01 -18.94
N LEU A 4 30.58 -28.57 -18.74
CA LEU A 4 30.20 -27.78 -17.58
C LEU A 4 30.27 -28.67 -16.33
N ASN A 5 31.21 -28.36 -15.44
CA ASN A 5 31.31 -29.02 -14.14
C ASN A 5 30.04 -28.73 -13.34
N GLY A 6 29.67 -29.62 -12.40
CA GLY A 6 28.49 -29.47 -11.56
C GLY A 6 28.39 -28.11 -10.85
N PHE A 7 29.53 -27.49 -10.55
CA PHE A 7 29.61 -26.13 -9.98
C PHE A 7 29.13 -25.02 -10.92
N ASP A 8 29.40 -25.15 -12.23
CA ASP A 8 28.96 -24.15 -13.20
C ASP A 8 27.46 -24.20 -13.44
N LYS A 9 26.88 -25.40 -13.41
CA LYS A 9 25.44 -25.59 -13.47
C LYS A 9 24.73 -25.03 -12.25
N LEU A 10 25.30 -25.20 -11.06
CA LEU A 10 24.76 -24.63 -9.81
C LEU A 10 24.84 -23.10 -9.83
N ARG A 11 25.95 -22.54 -10.29
CA ARG A 11 26.11 -21.08 -10.39
C ARG A 11 25.13 -20.46 -11.38
N THR A 12 24.92 -21.09 -12.52
CA THR A 12 23.97 -20.64 -13.55
C THR A 12 22.53 -20.75 -13.03
N LEU A 13 22.20 -21.81 -12.32
CA LEU A 13 20.89 -22.00 -11.71
C LEU A 13 20.62 -20.98 -10.59
N ALA A 14 21.60 -20.72 -9.73
CA ALA A 14 21.50 -19.75 -8.66
C ALA A 14 21.34 -18.32 -9.19
N LEU A 15 22.03 -17.97 -10.27
CA LEU A 15 21.91 -16.66 -10.93
C LEU A 15 20.55 -16.47 -11.60
N SER A 16 19.99 -17.51 -12.23
CA SER A 16 18.67 -17.43 -12.86
C SER A 16 17.53 -17.33 -11.85
N VAL A 17 17.62 -18.06 -10.73
CA VAL A 17 16.64 -17.99 -9.64
C VAL A 17 16.71 -16.64 -8.94
N GLY A 18 17.90 -16.10 -8.70
CA GLY A 18 18.09 -14.76 -8.11
C GLY A 18 17.49 -13.64 -8.96
N LEU A 19 17.58 -13.73 -10.28
CA LEU A 19 17.03 -12.72 -11.20
C LEU A 19 15.49 -12.74 -11.23
N VAL A 20 14.87 -13.91 -11.12
CA VAL A 20 13.41 -14.05 -11.11
C VAL A 20 12.82 -13.49 -9.80
N ILE A 21 13.49 -13.70 -8.68
CA ILE A 21 13.03 -13.20 -7.37
C ILE A 21 13.09 -11.65 -7.32
N SER A 22 14.09 -11.04 -7.94
CA SER A 22 14.21 -9.59 -7.98
C SER A 22 13.15 -8.90 -8.87
N ALA A 23 12.65 -9.57 -9.89
CA ALA A 23 11.63 -9.03 -10.79
C ALA A 23 10.22 -8.99 -10.14
N THR A 24 9.92 -9.89 -9.23
CA THR A 24 8.61 -9.97 -8.54
C THR A 24 8.51 -9.09 -7.29
N GLY A 25 9.66 -8.64 -6.75
CA GLY A 25 9.71 -7.87 -5.50
C GLY A 25 9.26 -6.41 -5.59
N CYS A 26 9.42 -5.76 -6.76
CA CYS A 26 9.17 -4.32 -6.90
C CYS A 26 7.70 -3.94 -6.74
N GLY A 27 6.76 -4.66 -7.33
CA GLY A 27 5.33 -4.38 -7.22
C GLY A 27 4.80 -4.54 -5.79
N ASN A 28 5.22 -5.59 -5.11
CA ASN A 28 4.86 -5.84 -3.72
C ASN A 28 5.44 -4.78 -2.76
N ALA A 29 6.68 -4.33 -3.00
CA ALA A 29 7.31 -3.29 -2.18
C ALA A 29 6.58 -1.94 -2.29
N LEU A 30 6.19 -1.52 -3.49
CA LEU A 30 5.42 -0.29 -3.69
C LEU A 30 4.06 -0.36 -3.01
N TYR A 31 3.34 -1.46 -3.21
CA TYR A 31 2.08 -1.68 -2.52
C TYR A 31 2.24 -1.63 -0.99
N ALA A 32 3.24 -2.30 -0.43
CA ALA A 32 3.48 -2.34 1.00
C ALA A 32 3.72 -0.94 1.59
N ILE A 33 4.47 -0.09 0.88
CA ILE A 33 4.72 1.30 1.29
C ILE A 33 3.42 2.11 1.27
N SER A 34 2.68 2.08 0.17
CA SER A 34 1.43 2.83 0.01
C SER A 34 0.35 2.35 0.99
N ALA A 35 0.20 1.05 1.18
CA ALA A 35 -0.75 0.47 2.11
C ALA A 35 -0.42 0.81 3.57
N ASN A 36 0.85 0.78 3.94
CA ASN A 36 1.28 1.18 5.29
C ASN A 36 1.02 2.67 5.54
N SER A 37 1.34 3.53 4.58
CA SER A 37 1.05 4.96 4.65
C SER A 37 -0.45 5.22 4.78
N ALA A 38 -1.26 4.62 3.94
CA ALA A 38 -2.72 4.74 3.98
C ALA A 38 -3.30 4.26 5.31
N SER A 39 -2.84 3.12 5.82
CA SER A 39 -3.28 2.57 7.11
C SER A 39 -2.97 3.51 8.27
N THR A 40 -1.77 4.06 8.31
CA THR A 40 -1.36 5.03 9.34
C THR A 40 -2.24 6.29 9.30
N LYS A 41 -2.52 6.80 8.11
CA LYS A 41 -3.35 7.99 7.93
C LYS A 41 -4.83 7.75 8.24
N VAL A 42 -5.35 6.57 7.90
CA VAL A 42 -6.73 6.17 8.29
C VAL A 42 -6.85 6.12 9.81
N GLU A 43 -5.85 5.58 10.50
CA GLU A 43 -5.84 5.55 11.96
C GLU A 43 -5.75 6.96 12.56
N GLU A 44 -4.89 7.82 12.03
CA GLU A 44 -4.82 9.24 12.43
C GLU A 44 -6.15 9.96 12.21
N ALA A 45 -6.79 9.74 11.06
CA ALA A 45 -8.11 10.29 10.78
C ALA A 45 -9.15 9.82 11.80
N ARG A 46 -9.13 8.54 12.13
CA ARG A 46 -10.02 7.96 13.14
C ARG A 46 -9.82 8.62 14.51
N GLU A 47 -8.59 8.79 14.95
CA GLU A 47 -8.24 9.43 16.23
C GLU A 47 -8.72 10.89 16.29
N LEU A 48 -8.76 11.57 15.15
CA LEU A 48 -9.27 12.93 15.04
C LEU A 48 -10.80 13.01 14.95
N GLY A 49 -11.49 11.88 14.97
CA GLY A 49 -12.95 11.82 14.85
C GLY A 49 -13.46 11.98 13.41
N ALA A 50 -12.66 11.65 12.41
CA ALA A 50 -13.03 11.77 11.00
C ALA A 50 -14.27 10.95 10.62
N GLU A 51 -14.56 9.88 11.33
CA GLU A 51 -15.83 9.13 11.17
C GLU A 51 -17.05 10.05 11.28
N GLN A 52 -16.97 11.05 12.12
CA GLN A 52 -18.05 12.01 12.39
C GLN A 52 -17.88 13.30 11.59
N TYR A 53 -16.65 13.82 11.49
CA TYR A 53 -16.38 15.14 10.92
C TYR A 53 -16.04 15.12 9.43
N ALA A 54 -15.62 13.99 8.90
CA ALA A 54 -15.25 13.80 7.51
C ALA A 54 -15.69 12.41 7.01
N THR A 55 -16.94 12.09 7.26
CA THR A 55 -17.54 10.76 7.09
C THR A 55 -17.30 10.18 5.70
N TYR A 56 -17.53 10.95 4.65
CA TYR A 56 -17.36 10.50 3.28
C TYR A 56 -15.92 10.10 2.97
N ASP A 57 -14.98 11.02 3.19
CA ASP A 57 -13.57 10.77 2.87
C ASP A 57 -12.95 9.69 3.78
N TYR A 58 -13.35 9.65 5.04
CA TYR A 58 -12.90 8.60 5.97
C TYR A 58 -13.32 7.21 5.49
N TYR A 59 -14.60 6.99 5.23
CA TYR A 59 -15.08 5.67 4.81
C TYR A 59 -14.59 5.30 3.41
N LEU A 60 -14.44 6.26 2.52
CA LEU A 60 -13.86 6.01 1.20
C LEU A 60 -12.40 5.56 1.30
N ALA A 61 -11.62 6.18 2.20
CA ALA A 61 -10.25 5.74 2.50
C ALA A 61 -10.22 4.29 3.03
N VAL A 62 -11.09 3.96 3.98
CA VAL A 62 -11.19 2.61 4.54
C VAL A 62 -11.54 1.58 3.46
N GLU A 63 -12.53 1.87 2.63
CA GLU A 63 -12.97 0.96 1.56
C GLU A 63 -11.90 0.74 0.51
N HIS A 64 -11.21 1.80 0.07
CA HIS A 64 -10.11 1.68 -0.87
C HIS A 64 -8.94 0.87 -0.30
N LEU A 65 -8.62 1.07 0.98
CA LEU A 65 -7.57 0.29 1.63
C LEU A 65 -7.93 -1.20 1.72
N GLN A 66 -9.17 -1.53 2.08
CA GLN A 66 -9.65 -2.91 2.11
C GLN A 66 -9.60 -3.56 0.72
N LYS A 67 -10.03 -2.82 -0.31
CA LYS A 67 -9.97 -3.31 -1.68
C LYS A 67 -8.52 -3.49 -2.14
N ALA A 68 -7.63 -2.58 -1.80
CA ALA A 68 -6.20 -2.72 -2.07
C ALA A 68 -5.63 -4.02 -1.48
N GLN A 69 -6.00 -4.35 -0.26
CA GLN A 69 -5.60 -5.60 0.40
C GLN A 69 -6.14 -6.84 -0.33
N THR A 70 -7.35 -6.76 -0.84
CA THR A 70 -7.96 -7.84 -1.64
C THR A 70 -7.19 -8.05 -2.95
N GLU A 71 -6.94 -6.98 -3.71
CA GLU A 71 -6.17 -7.05 -4.96
C GLU A 71 -4.75 -7.58 -4.72
N ALA A 72 -4.10 -7.14 -3.64
CA ALA A 72 -2.78 -7.64 -3.27
C ALA A 72 -2.80 -9.15 -2.93
N SER A 73 -3.86 -9.64 -2.30
CA SER A 73 -4.02 -11.07 -2.00
C SER A 73 -4.17 -11.91 -3.26
N GLU A 74 -4.64 -11.32 -4.34
CA GLU A 74 -4.76 -11.90 -5.68
C GLU A 74 -3.51 -11.66 -6.54
N ALA A 75 -2.46 -11.10 -5.95
CA ALA A 75 -1.19 -10.72 -6.58
C ALA A 75 -1.33 -9.64 -7.68
N ASP A 76 -2.42 -8.89 -7.69
CA ASP A 76 -2.59 -7.71 -8.54
C ASP A 76 -2.04 -6.46 -7.84
N TYR A 77 -0.72 -6.38 -7.79
CA TYR A 77 -0.03 -5.30 -7.07
C TYR A 77 -0.14 -3.94 -7.75
N SER A 78 -0.43 -3.88 -9.04
CA SER A 78 -0.66 -2.62 -9.75
C SER A 78 -1.95 -1.96 -9.28
N ASP A 79 -3.05 -2.69 -9.32
CA ASP A 79 -4.33 -2.19 -8.85
C ASP A 79 -4.33 -1.97 -7.34
N ALA A 80 -3.68 -2.87 -6.59
CA ALA A 80 -3.51 -2.72 -5.15
C ALA A 80 -2.77 -1.42 -4.78
N SER A 81 -1.69 -1.07 -5.49
CA SER A 81 -0.95 0.17 -5.26
C SER A 81 -1.80 1.40 -5.56
N ASN A 82 -2.48 1.41 -6.69
CA ASN A 82 -3.37 2.52 -7.07
C ASN A 82 -4.49 2.75 -6.05
N LEU A 83 -5.08 1.67 -5.56
CA LEU A 83 -6.12 1.74 -4.53
C LEU A 83 -5.57 2.21 -3.18
N ALA A 84 -4.37 1.78 -2.81
CA ALA A 84 -3.72 2.23 -1.58
C ALA A 84 -3.36 3.72 -1.64
N GLU A 85 -2.90 4.22 -2.79
CA GLU A 85 -2.65 5.64 -3.01
C GLU A 85 -3.95 6.47 -2.93
N ALA A 86 -5.02 5.98 -3.53
CA ALA A 86 -6.33 6.62 -3.42
C ALA A 86 -6.84 6.63 -1.97
N ALA A 87 -6.64 5.55 -1.22
CA ALA A 87 -6.96 5.50 0.21
C ALA A 87 -6.16 6.54 1.01
N GLU A 88 -4.87 6.69 0.72
CA GLU A 88 -4.02 7.69 1.34
C GLU A 88 -4.51 9.11 1.08
N GLU A 89 -4.86 9.43 -0.15
CA GLU A 89 -5.39 10.74 -0.54
C GLU A 89 -6.69 11.09 0.21
N HIS A 90 -7.63 10.16 0.28
CA HIS A 90 -8.88 10.36 1.02
C HIS A 90 -8.64 10.44 2.53
N ALA A 91 -7.71 9.67 3.07
CA ALA A 91 -7.34 9.77 4.48
C ALA A 91 -6.71 11.13 4.82
N ASP A 92 -5.83 11.66 3.98
CA ASP A 92 -5.27 13.02 4.14
C ASP A 92 -6.35 14.09 4.14
N LYS A 93 -7.31 13.97 3.24
CA LYS A 93 -8.45 14.88 3.19
C LYS A 93 -9.32 14.77 4.43
N ALA A 94 -9.59 13.56 4.90
CA ALA A 94 -10.34 13.32 6.13
C ALA A 94 -9.65 13.93 7.36
N ILE A 95 -8.33 13.77 7.46
CA ILE A 95 -7.50 14.38 8.52
C ILE A 95 -7.64 15.91 8.50
N ARG A 96 -7.50 16.52 7.33
CA ARG A 96 -7.61 17.96 7.18
C ARG A 96 -8.99 18.48 7.61
N LEU A 97 -10.05 17.85 7.13
CA LEU A 97 -11.42 18.24 7.45
C LEU A 97 -11.73 18.05 8.95
N ALA A 98 -11.27 16.98 9.56
CA ALA A 98 -11.44 16.76 10.99
C ALA A 98 -10.70 17.82 11.82
N ARG A 99 -9.49 18.19 11.43
CA ARG A 99 -8.72 19.26 12.09
C ARG A 99 -9.40 20.64 11.92
N GLU A 100 -9.96 20.93 10.77
CA GLU A 100 -10.73 22.14 10.53
C GLU A 100 -11.98 22.20 11.42
N ALA A 101 -12.69 21.08 11.56
CA ALA A 101 -13.85 20.97 12.45
C ALA A 101 -13.47 21.24 13.90
N HIS A 102 -12.36 20.69 14.38
CA HIS A 102 -11.86 20.95 15.75
C HIS A 102 -11.47 22.41 15.96
N ARG A 103 -10.85 23.05 14.99
CA ARG A 103 -10.52 24.47 15.06
C ARG A 103 -11.78 25.35 15.10
N GLY A 104 -12.81 25.00 14.31
CA GLY A 104 -14.09 25.69 14.31
C GLY A 104 -14.83 25.56 15.64
N ALA A 105 -14.79 24.39 16.28
CA ALA A 105 -15.43 24.16 17.57
C ALA A 105 -14.78 24.89 18.75
N GLY A 106 -13.48 25.25 18.63
CA GLY A 106 -12.74 26.01 19.65
C GLY A 106 -12.94 27.53 19.64
N ARG A 107 -13.78 28.01 18.76
CA ARG A 107 -14.15 29.43 18.64
C ARG A 107 -15.50 29.67 19.34
#